data_5cd1e83633aad0860e4f4c81185652da
#
_entry.id   5cd1e83633aad0860e4f4c81185652da
#
_cell.length_a   1.000
_cell.length_b   1.000
_cell.length_c   1.000
_cell.angle_alpha   90.00
_cell.angle_beta   90.00
_cell.angle_gamma   90.00
#
_symmetry.space_group_name_H-M   'P 1'
#
loop_
_entity.id
_entity.type
_entity.pdbx_description
1 polymer ?
#
loop_
_entity_poly.entity_id
_entity_poly.type
_entity_poly.pdbx_seq_one_letter_code
_entity_poly.pdbx_strand_id
1 'polypeptide(L)'
;MPLARNRSGAGDGVFCRDRQLNISPAYLKPGFAYGGSCLPKDVRAINAIARSRHVETAVLPAIERSNDMHIDRAVDLIVAEGRMRIGVLGLAFKEGTDDLRESPIVKLLERLLGKGYDIRIHDKNVEDSLRIGASNEYLETAVPHLIRLMEPELEEVGRFAELIVVARKNEQYVEFAKSALPTKVVVDLAGVPGALSDFGNYKGLLW
;
A
#
# COMPACT_ATOMS: atom_id res chain seq x y z
N MET A 1 6.12 -18.35 17.85
CA MET A 1 5.04 -19.23 17.37
C MET A 1 4.86 -18.91 15.89
N PRO A 2 5.16 -19.81 14.94
CA PRO A 2 5.02 -19.49 13.53
C PRO A 2 3.54 -19.30 13.24
N LEU A 3 3.19 -18.11 12.71
CA LEU A 3 1.84 -17.84 12.21
C LEU A 3 1.56 -18.84 11.09
N ALA A 4 0.50 -19.60 11.25
CA ALA A 4 0.02 -20.55 10.25
C ALA A 4 -0.08 -19.81 8.91
N ARG A 5 0.49 -20.42 7.85
CA ARG A 5 0.28 -19.98 6.47
C ARG A 5 -1.22 -19.97 6.19
N ASN A 6 -1.83 -18.81 6.30
CA ASN A 6 -3.25 -18.66 6.01
C ASN A 6 -3.42 -18.76 4.49
N ARG A 7 -4.03 -19.84 4.03
CA ARG A 7 -4.48 -19.96 2.62
C ARG A 7 -5.74 -19.12 2.46
N SER A 8 -5.58 -17.78 2.44
CA SER A 8 -6.69 -16.83 2.29
C SER A 8 -7.47 -16.99 0.96
N GLY A 9 -6.87 -17.60 -0.04
CA GLY A 9 -7.47 -17.73 -1.36
C GLY A 9 -8.76 -18.58 -1.47
N ALA A 10 -9.06 -19.45 -0.50
CA ALA A 10 -10.27 -20.30 -0.57
C ALA A 10 -11.53 -19.58 -0.05
N GLY A 11 -11.40 -18.73 0.97
CA GLY A 11 -12.53 -17.97 1.54
C GLY A 11 -12.99 -16.85 0.62
N ASP A 12 -12.05 -16.13 0.01
CA ASP A 12 -12.31 -15.01 -0.89
C ASP A 12 -13.11 -15.42 -2.13
N GLY A 13 -12.87 -16.65 -2.63
CA GLY A 13 -13.60 -17.20 -3.77
C GLY A 13 -15.09 -17.42 -3.51
N VAL A 14 -15.52 -17.60 -2.27
CA VAL A 14 -16.95 -17.77 -1.91
C VAL A 14 -17.66 -16.42 -1.89
N PHE A 15 -17.10 -15.43 -1.19
CA PHE A 15 -17.70 -14.07 -1.14
C PHE A 15 -17.72 -13.38 -2.49
N CYS A 16 -16.71 -13.58 -3.33
CA CYS A 16 -16.66 -13.01 -4.68
C CYS A 16 -17.66 -13.62 -5.67
N ARG A 17 -18.39 -14.68 -5.29
CA ARG A 17 -19.46 -15.26 -6.12
C ARG A 17 -20.78 -14.53 -6.02
N ASP A 18 -20.98 -13.74 -4.98
CA ASP A 18 -22.18 -12.91 -4.86
C ASP A 18 -22.15 -11.82 -5.95
N ARG A 19 -23.20 -11.80 -6.78
CA ARG A 19 -23.40 -10.84 -7.86
C ARG A 19 -24.67 -10.02 -7.70
N GLN A 20 -25.38 -10.18 -6.60
CA GLN A 20 -26.62 -9.45 -6.33
C GLN A 20 -26.38 -8.23 -5.44
N LEU A 21 -25.64 -8.40 -4.36
CA LEU A 21 -25.31 -7.34 -3.41
C LEU A 21 -23.92 -6.73 -3.68
N ASN A 22 -23.03 -7.52 -4.23
CA ASN A 22 -21.65 -7.10 -4.51
C ASN A 22 -21.52 -6.55 -5.94
N ILE A 23 -21.27 -5.24 -6.06
CA ILE A 23 -21.10 -4.55 -7.34
C ILE A 23 -19.88 -5.08 -8.12
N SER A 24 -18.80 -5.47 -7.41
CA SER A 24 -17.58 -5.97 -8.03
C SER A 24 -16.82 -6.89 -7.08
N PRO A 25 -16.30 -8.02 -7.57
CA PRO A 25 -15.42 -8.88 -6.79
C PRO A 25 -14.19 -8.16 -6.22
N ALA A 26 -13.77 -7.06 -6.83
CA ALA A 26 -12.62 -6.28 -6.39
C ALA A 26 -12.79 -5.70 -4.99
N TYR A 27 -14.03 -5.37 -4.57
CA TYR A 27 -14.30 -4.82 -3.24
C TYR A 27 -14.22 -5.86 -2.12
N LEU A 28 -14.30 -7.14 -2.44
CA LEU A 28 -14.26 -8.23 -1.46
C LEU A 28 -12.90 -8.93 -1.40
N LYS A 29 -11.96 -8.55 -2.24
CA LYS A 29 -10.60 -9.09 -2.19
C LYS A 29 -9.81 -8.40 -1.09
N PRO A 30 -9.07 -9.17 -0.26
CA PRO A 30 -8.15 -8.58 0.68
C PRO A 30 -7.10 -7.75 -0.04
N GLY A 31 -6.66 -6.68 0.60
CA GLY A 31 -5.66 -5.77 0.10
C GLY A 31 -4.86 -5.17 1.24
N PHE A 32 -3.99 -4.23 0.92
CA PHE A 32 -3.35 -3.39 1.91
C PHE A 32 -4.38 -2.47 2.58
N ALA A 33 -3.99 -1.58 3.44
CA ALA A 33 -4.88 -0.66 4.13
C ALA A 33 -5.72 0.19 3.15
N TYR A 34 -6.94 0.54 3.55
CA TYR A 34 -7.78 1.45 2.76
C TYR A 34 -7.36 2.91 2.94
N GLY A 35 -7.66 3.72 1.93
CA GLY A 35 -7.38 5.15 1.91
C GLY A 35 -8.22 5.87 0.87
N GLY A 36 -7.68 6.98 0.35
CA GLY A 36 -8.36 7.82 -0.62
C GLY A 36 -9.26 8.87 0.01
N SER A 37 -9.82 9.73 -0.82
CA SER A 37 -10.58 10.91 -0.36
C SER A 37 -11.96 10.62 0.21
N CYS A 38 -12.55 9.44 -0.05
CA CYS A 38 -13.93 9.13 0.35
C CYS A 38 -14.01 8.26 1.60
N LEU A 39 -13.48 7.03 1.58
CA LEU A 39 -13.68 6.07 2.66
C LEU A 39 -13.25 6.58 4.05
N PRO A 40 -12.06 7.18 4.24
CA PRO A 40 -11.65 7.65 5.56
C PRO A 40 -12.57 8.75 6.10
N LYS A 41 -12.95 9.73 5.27
CA LYS A 41 -13.83 10.81 5.71
C LYS A 41 -15.24 10.31 6.04
N ASP A 42 -15.77 9.35 5.27
CA ASP A 42 -17.12 8.83 5.46
C ASP A 42 -17.20 8.00 6.75
N VAL A 43 -16.18 7.18 7.04
CA VAL A 43 -16.07 6.46 8.32
C VAL A 43 -16.02 7.45 9.50
N ARG A 44 -15.22 8.52 9.41
CA ARG A 44 -15.15 9.57 10.44
C ARG A 44 -16.48 10.30 10.60
N ALA A 45 -17.15 10.62 9.49
CA ALA A 45 -18.45 11.31 9.51
C ALA A 45 -19.53 10.45 10.19
N ILE A 46 -19.62 9.16 9.84
CA ILE A 46 -20.58 8.25 10.49
C ILE A 46 -20.29 8.11 11.97
N ASN A 47 -19.03 7.96 12.38
CA ASN A 47 -18.62 7.92 13.77
C ASN A 47 -18.99 9.22 14.54
N ALA A 48 -18.84 10.38 13.89
CA ALA A 48 -19.22 11.67 14.50
C ALA A 48 -20.75 11.77 14.67
N ILE A 49 -21.52 11.34 13.66
CA ILE A 49 -22.99 11.32 13.73
C ILE A 49 -23.47 10.38 14.84
N ALA A 50 -22.93 9.16 14.92
CA ALA A 50 -23.28 8.20 15.96
C ALA A 50 -23.05 8.78 17.36
N ARG A 51 -21.87 9.38 17.60
CA ARG A 51 -21.56 10.06 18.87
C ARG A 51 -22.52 11.20 19.18
N SER A 52 -22.85 12.05 18.19
CA SER A 52 -23.76 13.18 18.38
C SER A 52 -25.20 12.75 18.70
N ARG A 53 -25.57 11.53 18.33
CA ARG A 53 -26.89 10.93 18.59
C ARG A 53 -26.89 9.99 19.78
N HIS A 54 -25.78 9.89 20.52
CA HIS A 54 -25.60 8.96 21.65
C HIS A 54 -25.87 7.48 21.26
N VAL A 55 -25.56 7.12 19.99
CA VAL A 55 -25.66 5.74 19.49
C VAL A 55 -24.30 5.07 19.68
N GLU A 56 -24.24 4.01 20.44
CA GLU A 56 -23.04 3.19 20.60
C GLU A 56 -22.86 2.26 19.39
N THR A 57 -21.67 2.33 18.78
CA THR A 57 -21.27 1.51 17.64
C THR A 57 -19.90 0.93 17.93
N ALA A 58 -19.80 -0.37 18.15
CA ALA A 58 -18.52 -1.03 18.46
C ALA A 58 -17.63 -1.18 17.21
N VAL A 59 -18.22 -1.51 16.08
CA VAL A 59 -17.48 -1.84 14.84
C VAL A 59 -16.94 -0.60 14.14
N LEU A 60 -17.74 0.46 14.01
CA LEU A 60 -17.36 1.63 13.22
C LEU A 60 -16.08 2.32 13.72
N PRO A 61 -15.88 2.59 15.03
CA PRO A 61 -14.61 3.12 15.52
C PRO A 61 -13.44 2.15 15.35
N ALA A 62 -13.71 0.84 15.39
CA ALA A 62 -12.68 -0.18 15.23
C ALA A 62 -12.12 -0.26 13.80
N ILE A 63 -12.86 0.21 12.78
CA ILE A 63 -12.42 0.19 11.38
C ILE A 63 -11.14 1.00 11.20
N GLU A 64 -11.10 2.26 11.65
CA GLU A 64 -9.92 3.12 11.51
C GLU A 64 -8.73 2.54 12.27
N ARG A 65 -8.96 2.10 13.51
CA ARG A 65 -7.91 1.47 14.32
C ARG A 65 -7.35 0.21 13.66
N SER A 66 -8.21 -0.64 13.11
CA SER A 66 -7.81 -1.86 12.41
C SER A 66 -6.96 -1.52 11.16
N ASN A 67 -7.35 -0.48 10.44
CA ASN A 67 -6.61 0.00 9.27
C ASN A 67 -5.20 0.50 9.63
N ASP A 68 -5.08 1.30 10.69
CA ASP A 68 -3.79 1.78 11.17
C ASP A 68 -2.90 0.64 11.68
N MET A 69 -3.47 -0.33 12.41
CA MET A 69 -2.74 -1.53 12.84
C MET A 69 -2.24 -2.36 11.65
N HIS A 70 -2.93 -2.32 10.52
CA HIS A 70 -2.51 -3.02 9.31
C HIS A 70 -1.31 -2.32 8.66
N ILE A 71 -1.29 -0.98 8.68
CA ILE A 71 -0.11 -0.21 8.27
C ILE A 71 1.08 -0.49 9.20
N ASP A 72 0.85 -0.55 10.52
CA ASP A 72 1.91 -0.90 11.49
C ASP A 72 2.53 -2.27 11.20
N ARG A 73 1.71 -3.27 10.88
CA ARG A 73 2.21 -4.61 10.48
C ARG A 73 3.11 -4.57 9.25
N ALA A 74 2.79 -3.71 8.27
CA ALA A 74 3.64 -3.54 7.09
C ALA A 74 4.98 -2.87 7.47
N VAL A 75 4.95 -1.86 8.35
CA VAL A 75 6.18 -1.25 8.89
C VAL A 75 7.02 -2.30 9.61
N ASP A 76 6.43 -3.07 10.51
CA ASP A 76 7.12 -4.08 11.28
C ASP A 76 7.74 -5.17 10.39
N LEU A 77 7.02 -5.59 9.35
CA LEU A 77 7.51 -6.54 8.37
C LEU A 77 8.76 -6.02 7.64
N ILE A 78 8.74 -4.76 7.20
CA ILE A 78 9.87 -4.12 6.51
C ILE A 78 11.06 -3.93 7.47
N VAL A 79 10.80 -3.45 8.68
CA VAL A 79 11.83 -3.23 9.71
C VAL A 79 12.53 -4.54 10.10
N ALA A 80 11.78 -5.63 10.18
CA ALA A 80 12.33 -6.95 10.53
C ALA A 80 13.35 -7.48 9.52
N GLU A 81 13.32 -7.01 8.27
CA GLU A 81 14.30 -7.40 7.25
C GLU A 81 15.66 -6.71 7.41
N GLY A 82 15.78 -5.67 8.24
CA GLY A 82 17.04 -5.00 8.58
C GLY A 82 17.75 -4.33 7.40
N ARG A 83 17.00 -3.95 6.33
CA ARG A 83 17.54 -3.31 5.13
C ARG A 83 17.25 -1.83 5.15
N MET A 84 18.25 -0.99 4.98
CA MET A 84 18.12 0.46 5.14
C MET A 84 17.68 1.21 3.89
N ARG A 85 18.00 0.69 2.70
CA ARG A 85 17.66 1.32 1.43
C ARG A 85 16.45 0.65 0.79
N ILE A 86 15.35 1.39 0.69
CA ILE A 86 14.06 0.87 0.26
C ILE A 86 13.66 1.49 -1.08
N GLY A 87 13.34 0.64 -2.06
CA GLY A 87 12.69 1.04 -3.29
C GLY A 87 11.19 0.79 -3.22
N VAL A 88 10.38 1.76 -3.56
CA VAL A 88 8.91 1.67 -3.49
C VAL A 88 8.31 1.78 -4.88
N LEU A 89 7.50 0.80 -5.25
CA LEU A 89 6.86 0.70 -6.56
C LEU A 89 5.37 1.03 -6.43
N GLY A 90 5.02 2.26 -6.74
CA GLY A 90 3.68 2.83 -6.61
C GLY A 90 3.50 3.66 -5.34
N LEU A 91 3.02 4.88 -5.48
CA LEU A 91 2.76 5.83 -4.40
C LEU A 91 1.27 6.20 -4.32
N ALA A 92 0.64 6.41 -5.48
CA ALA A 92 -0.76 6.80 -5.53
C ALA A 92 -1.68 5.71 -4.99
N PHE A 93 -2.81 6.13 -4.42
CA PHE A 93 -3.81 5.24 -3.81
C PHE A 93 -4.46 4.27 -4.81
N LYS A 94 -4.72 4.73 -6.04
CA LYS A 94 -5.42 3.95 -7.07
C LYS A 94 -4.66 4.02 -8.40
N GLU A 95 -4.76 2.96 -9.19
CA GLU A 95 -4.16 2.90 -10.53
C GLU A 95 -4.76 3.96 -11.46
N GLY A 96 -3.90 4.57 -12.32
CA GLY A 96 -4.31 5.62 -13.23
C GLY A 96 -4.66 6.95 -12.57
N THR A 97 -4.18 7.21 -11.35
CA THR A 97 -4.40 8.47 -10.62
C THR A 97 -3.12 8.92 -9.90
N ASP A 98 -3.05 10.19 -9.64
CA ASP A 98 -2.05 10.86 -8.81
C ASP A 98 -2.57 11.20 -7.41
N ASP A 99 -3.77 10.71 -7.03
CA ASP A 99 -4.39 11.01 -5.73
C ASP A 99 -3.63 10.33 -4.59
N LEU A 100 -2.96 11.15 -3.77
CA LEU A 100 -2.23 10.72 -2.57
C LEU A 100 -2.99 11.01 -1.27
N ARG A 101 -4.18 11.59 -1.35
CA ARG A 101 -4.95 11.95 -0.15
C ARG A 101 -5.30 10.71 0.67
N GLU A 102 -4.97 10.77 1.97
CA GLU A 102 -5.18 9.64 2.91
C GLU A 102 -4.59 8.32 2.40
N SER A 103 -3.53 8.37 1.56
CA SER A 103 -2.89 7.16 1.05
C SER A 103 -2.22 6.39 2.18
N PRO A 104 -2.50 5.09 2.34
CA PRO A 104 -1.83 4.26 3.33
C PRO A 104 -0.34 4.07 3.02
N ILE A 105 0.05 4.19 1.74
CA ILE A 105 1.46 4.15 1.34
C ILE A 105 2.19 5.40 1.82
N VAL A 106 1.59 6.58 1.72
CA VAL A 106 2.16 7.81 2.28
C VAL A 106 2.40 7.66 3.77
N LYS A 107 1.41 7.17 4.54
CA LYS A 107 1.54 6.92 5.99
C LYS A 107 2.66 5.91 6.31
N LEU A 108 2.77 4.85 5.51
CA LEU A 108 3.84 3.86 5.63
C LEU A 108 5.22 4.50 5.45
N LEU A 109 5.39 5.27 4.37
CA LEU A 109 6.65 5.90 4.03
C LEU A 109 7.08 6.94 5.06
N GLU A 110 6.16 7.76 5.56
CA GLU A 110 6.44 8.73 6.63
C GLU A 110 6.93 8.05 7.91
N ARG A 111 6.35 6.89 8.28
CA ARG A 111 6.82 6.09 9.42
C ARG A 111 8.22 5.52 9.21
N LEU A 112 8.53 5.06 7.99
CA LEU A 112 9.86 4.55 7.65
C LEU A 112 10.91 5.66 7.60
N LEU A 113 10.59 6.82 7.01
CA LEU A 113 11.44 8.01 7.02
C LEU A 113 11.73 8.47 8.45
N GLY A 114 10.71 8.50 9.31
CA GLY A 114 10.87 8.82 10.73
C GLY A 114 11.77 7.85 11.50
N LYS A 115 11.98 6.65 10.96
CA LYS A 115 12.93 5.64 11.51
C LYS A 115 14.32 5.70 10.86
N GLY A 116 14.55 6.64 9.93
CA GLY A 116 15.86 6.86 9.29
C GLY A 116 16.14 5.99 8.07
N TYR A 117 15.11 5.44 7.44
CA TYR A 117 15.26 4.68 6.19
C TYR A 117 15.53 5.59 5.01
N ASP A 118 16.44 5.20 4.12
CA ASP A 118 16.63 5.83 2.82
C ASP A 118 15.61 5.25 1.82
N ILE A 119 14.84 6.11 1.15
CA ILE A 119 13.74 5.70 0.29
C ILE A 119 13.87 6.34 -1.09
N ARG A 120 13.65 5.53 -2.14
CA ARG A 120 13.36 6.01 -3.51
C ARG A 120 12.03 5.44 -3.97
N ILE A 121 11.27 6.26 -4.70
CA ILE A 121 9.90 5.95 -5.09
C ILE A 121 9.79 6.05 -6.61
N HIS A 122 9.22 5.03 -7.24
CA HIS A 122 8.81 5.09 -8.63
C HIS A 122 7.29 5.03 -8.74
N ASP A 123 6.66 6.06 -9.31
CA ASP A 123 5.25 6.07 -9.70
C ASP A 123 5.08 6.99 -10.92
N LYS A 124 4.93 6.37 -12.08
CA LYS A 124 4.83 7.10 -13.35
C LYS A 124 3.64 8.06 -13.41
N ASN A 125 2.50 7.71 -12.81
CA ASN A 125 1.32 8.57 -12.86
C ASN A 125 1.53 9.86 -12.04
N VAL A 126 2.15 9.73 -10.88
CA VAL A 126 2.50 10.89 -10.03
C VAL A 126 3.56 11.74 -10.73
N GLU A 127 4.57 11.13 -11.34
CA GLU A 127 5.61 11.84 -12.09
C GLU A 127 5.04 12.60 -13.29
N ASP A 128 4.20 11.97 -14.10
CA ASP A 128 3.55 12.59 -15.25
C ASP A 128 2.68 13.79 -14.82
N SER A 129 1.96 13.68 -13.72
CA SER A 129 1.18 14.79 -13.14
C SER A 129 2.07 15.96 -12.74
N LEU A 130 3.21 15.70 -12.12
CA LEU A 130 4.17 16.74 -11.75
C LEU A 130 4.77 17.44 -12.97
N ARG A 131 5.05 16.72 -14.05
CA ARG A 131 5.60 17.27 -15.31
C ARG A 131 4.60 18.14 -16.08
N ILE A 132 3.32 17.74 -16.09
CA ILE A 132 2.27 18.47 -16.82
C ILE A 132 1.91 19.77 -16.08
N GLY A 133 2.39 19.97 -14.85
CA GLY A 133 2.04 21.13 -14.04
C GLY A 133 0.55 21.15 -13.67
N ALA A 134 -0.11 20.01 -13.74
CA ALA A 134 -1.43 19.83 -13.14
C ALA A 134 -1.24 20.11 -11.65
N SER A 135 -1.53 21.37 -11.28
CA SER A 135 -1.33 21.92 -9.93
C SER A 135 -2.08 21.05 -8.93
N ASN A 136 -1.45 19.98 -8.50
CA ASN A 136 -1.94 19.21 -7.37
C ASN A 136 -1.35 19.88 -6.13
N GLU A 137 -2.00 20.98 -5.70
CA GLU A 137 -1.64 21.75 -4.52
C GLU A 137 -1.37 20.82 -3.32
N TYR A 138 -2.04 19.66 -3.26
CA TYR A 138 -1.81 18.67 -2.22
C TYR A 138 -0.43 18.02 -2.33
N LEU A 139 0.05 17.71 -3.54
CA LEU A 139 1.39 17.12 -3.72
C LEU A 139 2.48 18.09 -3.26
N GLU A 140 2.33 19.36 -3.61
CA GLU A 140 3.33 20.39 -3.30
C GLU A 140 3.30 20.83 -1.82
N THR A 141 2.13 20.81 -1.18
CA THR A 141 1.97 21.34 0.18
C THR A 141 1.95 20.26 1.25
N ALA A 142 1.29 19.14 1.02
CA ALA A 142 1.09 18.10 2.03
C ALA A 142 2.23 17.05 2.05
N VAL A 143 2.81 16.72 0.88
CA VAL A 143 3.81 15.65 0.77
C VAL A 143 5.08 16.04 -0.02
N PRO A 144 5.60 17.29 0.07
CA PRO A 144 6.76 17.75 -0.69
C PRO A 144 8.01 16.92 -0.37
N HIS A 145 8.10 16.37 0.80
CA HIS A 145 9.20 15.50 1.24
C HIS A 145 9.22 14.17 0.48
N LEU A 146 8.05 13.60 0.12
CA LEU A 146 7.98 12.38 -0.68
C LEU A 146 8.25 12.63 -2.16
N ILE A 147 7.83 13.76 -2.69
CA ILE A 147 8.09 14.15 -4.08
C ILE A 147 9.59 14.22 -4.37
N ARG A 148 10.39 14.67 -3.40
CA ARG A 148 11.85 14.71 -3.53
C ARG A 148 12.53 13.34 -3.60
N LEU A 149 11.81 12.28 -3.22
CA LEU A 149 12.27 10.90 -3.24
C LEU A 149 11.84 10.17 -4.52
N MET A 150 11.11 10.87 -5.40
CA MET A 150 10.70 10.30 -6.67
C MET A 150 11.91 10.04 -7.57
N GLU A 151 11.93 8.89 -8.22
CA GLU A 151 12.93 8.45 -9.16
C GLU A 151 12.24 8.03 -10.45
N PRO A 152 12.47 8.74 -11.56
CA PRO A 152 11.80 8.47 -12.83
C PRO A 152 12.14 7.10 -13.41
N GLU A 153 13.37 6.63 -13.18
CA GLU A 153 13.87 5.41 -13.78
C GLU A 153 13.75 4.24 -12.78
N LEU A 154 12.93 3.26 -13.14
CA LEU A 154 12.68 2.07 -12.31
C LEU A 154 13.97 1.30 -12.00
N GLU A 155 14.88 1.23 -12.97
CA GLU A 155 16.17 0.57 -12.85
C GLU A 155 17.07 1.27 -11.81
N GLU A 156 16.98 2.59 -11.67
CA GLU A 156 17.71 3.34 -10.63
C GLU A 156 17.16 3.06 -9.24
N VAL A 157 15.84 2.95 -9.10
CA VAL A 157 15.25 2.46 -7.85
C VAL A 157 15.78 1.07 -7.53
N GLY A 158 15.87 0.19 -8.52
CA GLY A 158 16.40 -1.16 -8.35
C GLY A 158 17.87 -1.17 -7.94
N ARG A 159 18.71 -0.35 -8.56
CA ARG A 159 20.14 -0.27 -8.20
C ARG A 159 20.37 0.26 -6.79
N PHE A 160 19.56 1.21 -6.38
CA PHE A 160 19.64 1.79 -5.05
C PHE A 160 19.18 0.85 -3.94
N ALA A 161 18.07 0.15 -4.15
CA ALA A 161 17.35 -0.56 -3.11
C ALA A 161 18.00 -1.87 -2.69
N GLU A 162 17.96 -2.18 -1.42
CA GLU A 162 18.24 -3.50 -0.82
C GLU A 162 16.93 -4.29 -0.61
N LEU A 163 15.83 -3.55 -0.42
CA LEU A 163 14.49 -4.08 -0.26
C LEU A 163 13.54 -3.33 -1.20
N ILE A 164 12.69 -4.07 -1.90
CA ILE A 164 11.66 -3.54 -2.79
C ILE A 164 10.29 -3.71 -2.14
N VAL A 165 9.52 -2.63 -2.05
CA VAL A 165 8.11 -2.65 -1.65
C VAL A 165 7.25 -2.54 -2.90
N VAL A 166 6.46 -3.56 -3.19
CA VAL A 166 5.46 -3.53 -4.26
C VAL A 166 4.14 -3.04 -3.67
N ALA A 167 3.85 -1.75 -3.87
CA ALA A 167 2.64 -1.12 -3.37
C ALA A 167 1.50 -1.13 -4.38
N ARG A 168 1.80 -1.45 -5.64
CA ARG A 168 0.83 -1.50 -6.74
C ARG A 168 1.02 -2.73 -7.60
N LYS A 169 -0.12 -3.25 -8.05
CA LYS A 169 -0.18 -4.41 -8.93
C LYS A 169 -0.31 -3.95 -10.37
N ASN A 170 0.81 -3.64 -11.00
CA ASN A 170 0.87 -3.50 -12.45
C ASN A 170 1.92 -4.48 -13.02
N GLU A 171 1.83 -4.76 -14.29
CA GLU A 171 2.66 -5.78 -14.95
C GLU A 171 4.15 -5.44 -14.87
N GLN A 172 4.52 -4.18 -15.11
CA GLN A 172 5.90 -3.72 -15.04
C GLN A 172 6.51 -3.93 -13.65
N TYR A 173 5.78 -3.58 -12.59
CA TYR A 173 6.26 -3.76 -11.21
C TYR A 173 6.35 -5.22 -10.81
N VAL A 174 5.41 -6.05 -11.27
CA VAL A 174 5.45 -7.49 -11.03
C VAL A 174 6.67 -8.14 -11.68
N GLU A 175 6.92 -7.84 -12.96
CA GLU A 175 8.09 -8.37 -13.67
C GLU A 175 9.40 -7.85 -13.07
N PHE A 176 9.46 -6.57 -12.71
CA PHE A 176 10.61 -6.01 -12.03
C PHE A 176 10.87 -6.69 -10.68
N ALA A 177 9.84 -6.90 -9.87
CA ALA A 177 9.95 -7.59 -8.59
C ALA A 177 10.44 -9.04 -8.76
N LYS A 178 9.96 -9.76 -9.77
CA LYS A 178 10.45 -11.10 -10.09
C LYS A 178 11.96 -11.10 -10.39
N SER A 179 12.42 -10.17 -11.19
CA SER A 179 13.84 -10.05 -11.53
C SER A 179 14.72 -9.68 -10.33
N ALA A 180 14.18 -8.95 -9.35
CA ALA A 180 14.88 -8.53 -8.14
C ALA A 180 14.99 -9.63 -7.06
N LEU A 181 14.04 -10.56 -7.00
CA LEU A 181 13.92 -11.59 -5.96
C LEU A 181 15.18 -12.45 -5.73
N PRO A 182 15.99 -12.83 -6.74
CA PRO A 182 17.21 -13.59 -6.48
C PRO A 182 18.24 -12.86 -5.60
N THR A 183 18.22 -11.53 -5.57
CA THR A 183 19.25 -10.71 -4.91
C THR A 183 18.71 -9.77 -3.85
N LYS A 184 17.41 -9.51 -3.80
CA LYS A 184 16.77 -8.53 -2.93
C LYS A 184 15.58 -9.12 -2.20
N VAL A 185 15.27 -8.53 -1.06
CA VAL A 185 13.99 -8.78 -0.37
C VAL A 185 12.87 -8.03 -1.10
N VAL A 186 11.77 -8.69 -1.35
CA VAL A 186 10.56 -8.10 -1.94
C VAL A 186 9.42 -8.22 -0.94
N VAL A 187 8.88 -7.08 -0.51
CA VAL A 187 7.69 -6.98 0.33
C VAL A 187 6.50 -6.62 -0.55
N ASP A 188 5.54 -7.52 -0.63
CA ASP A 188 4.34 -7.34 -1.44
C ASP A 188 3.16 -6.85 -0.58
N LEU A 189 2.72 -5.63 -0.85
CA LEU A 189 1.51 -5.02 -0.27
C LEU A 189 0.33 -5.04 -1.25
N ALA A 190 0.59 -5.35 -2.51
CA ALA A 190 -0.40 -5.29 -3.58
C ALA A 190 -1.16 -6.61 -3.82
N GLY A 191 -0.70 -7.71 -3.23
CA GLY A 191 -1.26 -9.04 -3.46
C GLY A 191 -1.00 -9.56 -4.87
N VAL A 192 0.26 -9.59 -5.24
CA VAL A 192 0.70 -10.15 -6.53
C VAL A 192 0.47 -11.67 -6.52
N PRO A 193 -0.26 -12.24 -7.49
CA PRO A 193 -0.58 -13.66 -7.44
C PRO A 193 0.64 -14.57 -7.55
N GLY A 194 0.65 -15.62 -6.75
CA GLY A 194 1.30 -16.95 -6.88
C GLY A 194 2.74 -17.09 -7.34
N ALA A 195 3.17 -16.31 -8.31
CA ALA A 195 4.46 -16.49 -8.98
C ALA A 195 5.69 -16.06 -8.14
N LEU A 196 5.48 -15.33 -7.05
CA LEU A 196 6.56 -14.80 -6.21
C LEU A 196 6.74 -15.57 -4.90
N SER A 197 5.73 -16.32 -4.46
CA SER A 197 5.70 -16.99 -3.16
C SER A 197 6.75 -18.10 -2.99
N ASP A 198 7.29 -18.61 -4.10
CA ASP A 198 8.27 -19.70 -4.09
C ASP A 198 9.71 -19.21 -3.76
N PHE A 199 9.93 -17.92 -3.73
CA PHE A 199 11.22 -17.33 -3.40
C PHE A 199 11.32 -17.01 -1.89
N GLY A 200 12.40 -17.46 -1.27
CA GLY A 200 12.64 -17.22 0.17
C GLY A 200 12.73 -15.75 0.58
N ASN A 201 13.09 -14.88 -0.38
CA ASN A 201 13.19 -13.43 -0.19
C ASN A 201 11.86 -12.68 -0.45
N TYR A 202 10.78 -13.40 -0.76
CA TYR A 202 9.45 -12.80 -0.89
C TYR A 202 8.70 -12.80 0.44
N LYS A 203 8.10 -11.66 0.76
CA LYS A 203 7.29 -11.44 1.96
C LYS A 203 5.96 -10.82 1.57
N GLY A 204 4.89 -11.58 1.63
CA GLY A 204 3.54 -11.05 1.50
C GLY A 204 2.99 -10.63 2.86
N LEU A 205 2.24 -9.53 2.92
CA LEU A 205 1.70 -9.02 4.18
C LEU A 205 0.62 -9.94 4.77
N LEU A 206 -0.20 -10.56 3.91
CA LEU A 206 -1.32 -11.44 4.32
C LEU A 206 -1.46 -12.70 3.45
N TRP A 207 -0.60 -12.92 2.52
CA TRP A 207 -0.68 -14.00 1.54
C TRP A 207 0.62 -14.77 1.37
#